data_b3fa90c9471d7112ae6e34440165791b
#
_entry.id   b3fa90c9471d7112ae6e34440165791b
#
_cell.length_a   1.000
_cell.length_b   1.000
_cell.length_c   1.000
_cell.angle_alpha   90.00
_cell.angle_beta   90.00
_cell.angle_gamma   90.00
#
_symmetry.space_group_name_H-M   'P 1'
#
loop_
_entity.id
_entity.type
_entity.pdbx_description
1 polymer ?
#
loop_
_entity_poly.entity_id
_entity_poly.type
_entity_poly.pdbx_seq_one_letter_code
_entity_poly.pdbx_strand_id
1 'polypeptide(L)'
;MIKFDTPVYDNPDKHYTEVKALFDKEGNIIPLFMIYEDTEYEIDKITDVRPAASLKSGGAGIRYTCMVDGKPTYLFLEDTKWFYELVQ
;
A
#
# COMPACT_ATOMS: atom_id res chain seq x y z
N MET A 1 7.34 -24.77 6.21
CA MET A 1 6.67 -23.60 5.59
C MET A 1 5.28 -23.46 6.19
N ILE A 2 5.00 -22.31 6.74
CA ILE A 2 3.68 -22.02 7.29
C ILE A 2 2.76 -21.68 6.13
N LYS A 3 1.70 -22.45 6.01
CA LYS A 3 0.70 -22.20 4.99
C LYS A 3 -0.48 -21.49 5.63
N PHE A 4 -0.73 -20.27 5.21
CA PHE A 4 -1.86 -19.50 5.71
C PHE A 4 -3.06 -19.73 4.81
N ASP A 5 -4.14 -20.28 5.40
CA ASP A 5 -5.43 -20.25 4.73
C ASP A 5 -6.04 -18.87 4.96
N THR A 6 -5.65 -17.93 4.12
CA THR A 6 -6.31 -16.64 4.13
C THR A 6 -7.57 -16.71 3.29
N PRO A 7 -8.69 -16.19 3.78
CA PRO A 7 -9.83 -15.96 2.91
C PRO A 7 -9.35 -15.13 1.71
N VAL A 8 -9.68 -15.59 0.54
CA VAL A 8 -9.25 -14.90 -0.68
C VAL A 8 -10.09 -13.64 -0.83
N TYR A 9 -9.54 -12.51 -0.41
CA TYR A 9 -10.10 -11.20 -0.72
C TYR A 9 -9.46 -10.64 -1.99
N ASP A 10 -9.29 -11.49 -3.00
CA ASP A 10 -8.72 -11.04 -4.25
C ASP A 10 -9.78 -10.27 -5.02
N ASN A 11 -9.76 -8.97 -4.83
CA ASN A 11 -10.49 -8.06 -5.70
C ASN A 11 -9.61 -7.84 -6.94
N PRO A 12 -10.04 -8.27 -8.13
CA PRO A 12 -9.21 -8.15 -9.33
C PRO A 12 -8.92 -6.70 -9.73
N ASP A 13 -9.66 -5.74 -9.16
CA ASP A 13 -9.41 -4.32 -9.43
C ASP A 13 -8.29 -3.74 -8.55
N LYS A 14 -7.82 -4.51 -7.58
CA LYS A 14 -6.72 -4.08 -6.71
C LYS A 14 -5.39 -4.60 -7.20
N HIS A 15 -4.44 -3.70 -7.33
CA HIS A 15 -3.06 -4.04 -7.67
C HIS A 15 -2.27 -4.26 -6.40
N TYR A 16 -2.34 -5.48 -5.85
CA TYR A 16 -1.57 -5.83 -4.65
C TYR A 16 -0.09 -5.80 -4.95
N THR A 17 0.67 -5.30 -3.99
CA THR A 17 2.11 -5.15 -4.12
C THR A 17 2.81 -5.45 -2.81
N GLU A 18 4.08 -5.80 -2.91
CA GLU A 18 4.94 -5.94 -1.74
C GLU A 18 5.42 -4.57 -1.31
N VAL A 19 5.47 -4.36 -0.01
CA VAL A 19 5.94 -3.10 0.58
C VAL A 19 6.87 -3.42 1.73
N LYS A 20 8.00 -2.71 1.77
CA LYS A 20 8.86 -2.70 2.95
C LYS A 20 8.45 -1.50 3.79
N ALA A 21 8.08 -1.74 5.03
CA ALA A 21 7.58 -0.69 5.91
C ALA A 21 8.31 -0.72 7.24
N LEU A 22 8.39 0.44 7.85
CA LEU A 22 8.87 0.60 9.21
C LEU A 22 7.65 0.61 10.14
N PHE A 23 7.71 -0.21 11.18
CA PHE A 23 6.76 -0.18 12.28
C PHE A 23 7.49 0.50 13.43
N ASP A 24 7.16 1.74 13.72
CA ASP A 24 7.87 2.46 14.76
C ASP A 24 7.34 2.11 16.16
N LYS A 25 8.05 2.56 17.17
CA LYS A 25 7.70 2.24 18.57
C LYS A 25 6.39 2.88 19.03
N GLU A 26 5.87 3.84 18.28
CA GLU A 26 4.63 4.55 18.60
C GLU A 26 3.42 3.94 17.87
N GLY A 27 3.65 2.87 17.10
CA GLY A 27 2.58 2.18 16.39
C GLY A 27 2.30 2.73 15.00
N ASN A 28 3.13 3.61 14.49
CA ASN A 28 2.97 4.09 13.12
C ASN A 28 3.55 3.08 12.13
N ILE A 29 2.87 2.92 11.01
CA ILE A 29 3.32 2.06 9.92
C ILE A 29 3.70 2.98 8.77
N ILE A 30 4.99 3.01 8.44
CA ILE A 30 5.54 3.95 7.46
C ILE A 30 6.08 3.16 6.27
N PRO A 31 5.43 3.24 5.10
CA PRO A 31 5.94 2.55 3.91
C PRO A 31 7.21 3.24 3.43
N LEU A 32 8.25 2.46 3.18
CA LEU A 32 9.56 2.96 2.76
C LEU A 32 9.87 2.64 1.31
N PHE A 33 9.48 1.44 0.86
CA PHE A 33 9.72 0.97 -0.50
C PHE A 33 8.52 0.18 -0.98
N MET A 34 8.16 0.33 -2.25
CA MET A 34 7.21 -0.58 -2.88
C MET A 34 7.89 -1.36 -3.99
N ILE A 35 7.48 -2.61 -4.18
CA ILE A 35 8.02 -3.47 -5.23
C ILE A 35 6.98 -3.55 -6.35
N TYR A 36 7.40 -3.17 -7.54
CA TYR A 36 6.58 -3.21 -8.74
C TYR A 36 7.36 -3.90 -9.86
N GLU A 37 6.79 -4.96 -10.40
CA GLU A 37 7.44 -5.77 -11.44
C GLU A 37 8.89 -6.14 -11.08
N ASP A 38 9.04 -6.71 -9.87
CA ASP A 38 10.33 -7.15 -9.33
C ASP A 38 11.37 -6.04 -9.11
N THR A 39 10.97 -4.79 -9.25
CA THR A 39 11.84 -3.64 -8.99
C THR A 39 11.40 -2.92 -7.72
N GLU A 40 12.35 -2.63 -6.87
CA GLU A 40 12.11 -1.91 -5.64
C GLU A 40 12.22 -0.40 -5.88
N TYR A 41 11.17 0.33 -5.55
CA TYR A 41 11.11 1.78 -5.69
C TYR A 41 11.03 2.42 -4.32
N GLU A 42 11.88 3.39 -4.08
CA GLU A 42 11.82 4.17 -2.85
C GLU A 42 10.59 5.08 -2.85
N ILE A 43 9.93 5.15 -1.70
CA ILE A 43 8.87 6.12 -1.49
C ILE A 43 9.54 7.42 -1.08
N ASP A 44 9.56 8.37 -2.01
CA ASP A 44 10.32 9.61 -1.85
C ASP A 44 9.72 10.55 -0.81
N LYS A 45 8.39 10.57 -0.76
CA LYS A 45 7.69 11.53 0.09
C LYS A 45 6.28 11.02 0.37
N ILE A 46 5.87 11.13 1.62
CA ILE A 46 4.48 10.88 2.03
C ILE A 46 3.88 12.23 2.38
N THR A 47 2.81 12.62 1.68
CA THR A 47 2.19 13.93 1.84
C THR A 47 0.93 13.90 2.67
N ASP A 48 0.28 12.73 2.79
CA ASP A 48 -0.94 12.60 3.56
C ASP A 48 -1.15 11.15 3.97
N VAL A 49 -1.69 10.95 5.16
CA VAL A 49 -2.05 9.63 5.68
C VAL A 49 -3.42 9.77 6.34
N ARG A 50 -4.38 8.98 5.86
CA ARG A 50 -5.73 9.02 6.44
C ARG A 50 -6.47 7.71 6.24
N PRO A 51 -7.44 7.39 7.09
CA PRO A 51 -8.37 6.30 6.81
C PRO A 51 -9.16 6.63 5.55
N ALA A 52 -9.18 5.72 4.59
CA ALA A 52 -9.89 5.92 3.34
C ALA A 52 -10.11 4.59 2.63
N ALA A 53 -11.21 4.51 1.88
CA ALA A 53 -11.43 3.42 0.95
C ALA A 53 -10.93 3.83 -0.43
N SER A 54 -10.55 2.83 -1.24
CA SER A 54 -10.26 3.08 -2.64
C SER A 54 -11.51 3.49 -3.38
N LEU A 55 -11.43 4.54 -4.19
CA LEU A 55 -12.55 4.98 -5.04
C LEU A 55 -12.84 3.99 -6.16
N LYS A 56 -11.85 3.21 -6.57
CA LYS A 56 -11.99 2.25 -7.66
C LYS A 56 -12.49 0.90 -7.22
N SER A 57 -11.95 0.41 -6.11
CA SER A 57 -12.17 -0.98 -5.68
C SER A 57 -12.87 -1.11 -4.33
N GLY A 58 -13.14 -0.01 -3.65
CA GLY A 58 -13.78 -0.04 -2.34
C GLY A 58 -12.86 -0.56 -1.25
N GLY A 59 -13.45 -1.08 -0.17
CA GLY A 59 -12.72 -1.58 0.99
C GLY A 59 -12.38 -0.48 2.00
N ALA A 60 -11.94 -0.88 3.16
CA ALA A 60 -11.53 0.02 4.24
C ALA A 60 -10.03 -0.13 4.49
N GLY A 61 -9.35 0.95 4.81
CA GLY A 61 -7.94 0.88 5.10
C GLY A 61 -7.34 2.24 5.40
N ILE A 62 -6.04 2.30 5.31
CA ILE A 62 -5.28 3.54 5.47
C ILE A 62 -4.70 3.90 4.11
N ARG A 63 -4.96 5.12 3.67
CA ARG A 63 -4.40 5.63 2.42
C ARG A 63 -3.21 6.53 2.71
N TYR A 64 -2.10 6.20 2.08
CA TYR A 64 -0.91 7.02 2.07
C TYR A 64 -0.82 7.68 0.70
N THR A 65 -0.89 9.01 0.69
CA THR A 65 -0.64 9.77 -0.54
C THR A 65 0.85 10.05 -0.59
N CYS A 66 1.51 9.59 -1.63
CA CYS A 66 2.97 9.65 -1.70
C CYS A 66 3.48 9.84 -3.12
N MET A 67 4.76 10.16 -3.18
CA MET A 67 5.49 10.21 -4.45
C MET A 67 6.39 8.99 -4.52
N VAL A 68 6.25 8.23 -5.58
CA VAL A 68 7.07 7.05 -5.85
C VAL A 68 7.67 7.22 -7.24
N ASP A 69 8.99 7.25 -7.31
CA ASP A 69 9.71 7.45 -8.57
C ASP A 69 9.18 8.67 -9.36
N GLY A 70 8.96 9.77 -8.65
CA GLY A 70 8.45 11.00 -9.24
C GLY A 70 6.98 10.99 -9.63
N LYS A 71 6.24 9.93 -9.32
CA LYS A 71 4.82 9.80 -9.69
C LYS A 71 3.93 9.86 -8.46
N PRO A 72 2.86 10.68 -8.49
CA PRO A 72 1.86 10.66 -7.43
C PRO A 72 1.19 9.31 -7.36
N THR A 73 1.13 8.74 -6.18
CA THR A 73 0.64 7.39 -5.97
C THR A 73 -0.17 7.33 -4.68
N TYR A 74 -1.29 6.63 -4.73
CA TYR A 74 -2.02 6.23 -3.53
C TYR A 74 -1.58 4.81 -3.15
N LEU A 75 -1.09 4.66 -1.93
CA LEU A 75 -0.72 3.37 -1.39
C LEU A 75 -1.66 3.06 -0.23
N PHE A 76 -2.36 1.94 -0.33
CA PHE A 76 -3.37 1.54 0.64
C PHE A 76 -2.88 0.36 1.46
N LEU A 77 -3.04 0.47 2.77
CA LEU A 77 -2.87 -0.66 3.67
C LEU A 77 -4.26 -1.13 4.11
N GLU A 78 -4.65 -2.31 3.67
CA GLU A 78 -5.90 -2.97 4.03
C GLU A 78 -5.58 -4.20 4.86
N ASP A 79 -5.88 -4.16 6.13
CA ASP A 79 -5.44 -5.18 7.09
C ASP A 79 -3.91 -5.36 7.03
N THR A 80 -3.45 -6.42 6.40
CA THR A 80 -2.02 -6.71 6.27
C THR A 80 -1.53 -6.64 4.84
N LYS A 81 -2.39 -6.30 3.90
CA LYS A 81 -2.06 -6.26 2.48
C LYS A 81 -1.97 -4.83 1.99
N TRP A 82 -1.02 -4.62 1.09
CA TRP A 82 -0.83 -3.34 0.43
C TRP A 82 -1.27 -3.42 -1.02
N PHE A 83 -1.93 -2.38 -1.50
CA PHE A 83 -2.20 -2.20 -2.93
C PHE A 83 -2.02 -0.75 -3.30
N TYR A 84 -1.87 -0.47 -4.58
CA TYR A 84 -1.61 0.88 -5.04
C TYR A 84 -2.59 1.30 -6.13
N GLU A 85 -2.75 2.61 -6.27
CA GLU A 85 -3.44 3.24 -7.39
C GLU A 85 -2.64 4.46 -7.80
N LEU A 86 -2.50 4.68 -9.10
CA LEU A 86 -1.88 5.90 -9.59
C LEU A 86 -2.89 7.03 -9.47
N VAL A 87 -2.42 8.18 -9.01
CA VAL A 87 -3.23 9.40 -8.97
C VAL A 87 -3.33 9.93 -10.39
N GLN A 88 -4.55 10.15 -10.82
CA GLN A 88 -4.81 10.71 -12.15
C GLN A 88 -5.20 12.18 -12.07
#